data_2865999c9c2f681af120da15ee5197c6
#
_entry.id   2865999c9c2f681af120da15ee5197c6
#
_cell.length_a   1.000
_cell.length_b   1.000
_cell.length_c   1.000
_cell.angle_alpha   90.00
_cell.angle_beta   90.00
_cell.angle_gamma   90.00
#
_symmetry.space_group_name_H-M   'P 1'
#
loop_
_entity.id
_entity.type
_entity.pdbx_description
1 polymer ?
#
loop_
_entity_poly.entity_id
_entity_poly.type
_entity_poly.pdbx_seq_one_letter_code
_entity_poly.pdbx_strand_id
1 'polypeptide(L)'
;QQIIKLVLQPVVENAIYHGIKYKEGKGLIKITGTYRDGCIYLTVYDNGRGMEQEVLDHIFDAKNGEEKSGIGICNVQMRLQLYYGMEYGIFYKSIPGEGTAATIKIPFVEEEAQETNEDK
;
A
#
# COMPACT_ATOMS: atom_id res chain seq x y z
N GLN A 1 7.42 11.64 8.87
CA GLN A 1 6.86 11.83 7.56
C GLN A 1 5.37 11.61 7.53
N GLN A 2 4.67 12.69 7.36
CA GLN A 2 3.21 12.58 7.36
C GLN A 2 2.69 11.86 6.14
N ILE A 3 3.35 12.02 5.00
CA ILE A 3 2.89 11.35 3.79
C ILE A 3 2.94 9.84 3.96
N ILE A 4 3.98 9.32 4.61
CA ILE A 4 4.08 7.90 4.83
C ILE A 4 2.93 7.40 5.69
N LYS A 5 2.61 8.15 6.73
CA LYS A 5 1.52 7.78 7.62
C LYS A 5 0.19 7.75 6.87
N LEU A 6 -0.04 8.76 6.03
CA LEU A 6 -1.30 8.89 5.31
C LEU A 6 -1.49 7.80 4.27
N VAL A 7 -0.41 7.34 3.66
CA VAL A 7 -0.54 6.31 2.64
C VAL A 7 -0.45 4.90 3.21
N LEU A 8 0.26 4.73 4.32
CA LEU A 8 0.46 3.40 4.87
C LEU A 8 -0.80 2.85 5.52
N GLN A 9 -1.52 3.70 6.23
CA GLN A 9 -2.68 3.24 6.99
C GLN A 9 -3.74 2.59 6.12
N PRO A 10 -4.17 3.20 5.00
CA PRO A 10 -5.18 2.53 4.16
C PRO A 10 -4.71 1.19 3.62
N VAL A 11 -3.42 1.09 3.32
CA VAL A 11 -2.90 -0.17 2.78
C VAL A 11 -2.91 -1.25 3.86
N VAL A 12 -2.55 -0.90 5.08
CA VAL A 12 -2.60 -1.84 6.19
C VAL A 12 -4.04 -2.25 6.48
N GLU A 13 -4.94 -1.28 6.47
CA GLU A 13 -6.34 -1.59 6.69
C GLU A 13 -6.88 -2.54 5.64
N ASN A 14 -6.47 -2.35 4.41
CA ASN A 14 -6.90 -3.23 3.35
C ASN A 14 -6.37 -4.64 3.56
N ALA A 15 -5.13 -4.77 4.01
CA ALA A 15 -4.56 -6.08 4.28
C ALA A 15 -5.34 -6.79 5.38
N ILE A 16 -5.75 -6.05 6.40
CA ILE A 16 -6.53 -6.65 7.47
C ILE A 16 -7.91 -7.05 6.95
N TYR A 17 -8.55 -6.15 6.22
CA TYR A 17 -9.94 -6.39 5.83
C TYR A 17 -10.06 -7.50 4.79
N HIS A 18 -9.21 -7.49 3.77
CA HIS A 18 -9.34 -8.44 2.66
C HIS A 18 -8.45 -9.65 2.80
N GLY A 19 -7.38 -9.53 3.58
CA GLY A 19 -6.45 -10.63 3.71
C GLY A 19 -6.66 -11.42 4.99
N ILE A 20 -6.39 -10.77 6.10
CA ILE A 20 -6.29 -11.46 7.39
C ILE A 20 -7.65 -11.82 7.96
N LYS A 21 -8.65 -10.96 7.76
CA LYS A 21 -9.95 -11.13 8.40
C LYS A 21 -10.57 -12.48 8.09
N TYR A 22 -10.38 -12.95 6.88
CA TYR A 22 -11.03 -14.19 6.44
C TYR A 22 -10.09 -15.38 6.46
N LYS A 23 -8.90 -15.20 7.00
CA LYS A 23 -7.95 -16.27 7.04
C LYS A 23 -8.22 -17.19 8.20
N GLU A 24 -8.17 -18.48 7.93
CA GLU A 24 -8.21 -19.47 9.00
C GLU A 24 -6.81 -19.59 9.56
N GLY A 25 -6.75 -19.69 10.88
CA GLY A 25 -5.47 -19.78 11.53
C GLY A 25 -4.91 -18.42 11.85
N LYS A 26 -3.60 -18.37 12.04
CA LYS A 26 -2.96 -17.16 12.52
C LYS A 26 -2.63 -16.21 11.38
N GLY A 27 -3.10 -14.99 11.49
CA GLY A 27 -2.76 -13.97 10.52
C GLY A 27 -1.48 -13.24 10.88
N LEU A 28 -0.77 -12.81 9.86
CA LEU A 28 0.49 -12.09 10.03
C LEU A 28 0.56 -10.95 9.05
N ILE A 29 0.92 -9.76 9.53
CA ILE A 29 1.18 -8.62 8.68
C ILE A 29 2.59 -8.16 8.97
N LYS A 30 3.37 -7.96 7.92
CA LYS A 30 4.76 -7.55 8.03
C LYS A 30 4.97 -6.30 7.19
N ILE A 31 5.60 -5.30 7.78
CA ILE A 31 5.85 -4.04 7.07
C ILE A 31 7.36 -3.85 6.99
N THR A 32 7.86 -3.63 5.78
CA THR A 32 9.27 -3.37 5.56
C THR A 32 9.45 -2.11 4.75
N GLY A 33 10.60 -1.48 4.90
CA GLY A 33 10.93 -0.30 4.14
C GLY A 33 12.32 -0.41 3.56
N THR A 34 12.48 0.12 2.36
CA THR A 34 13.75 0.08 1.66
C THR A 34 13.95 1.39 0.91
N TYR A 35 15.18 1.89 0.92
CA TYR A 35 15.54 3.05 0.12
C TYR A 35 16.44 2.59 -1.01
N ARG A 36 16.06 2.93 -2.24
CA ARG A 36 16.81 2.46 -3.40
C ARG A 36 16.56 3.38 -4.57
N ASP A 37 17.64 3.81 -5.21
CA ASP A 37 17.57 4.59 -6.44
C ASP A 37 16.74 5.86 -6.28
N GLY A 38 16.88 6.51 -5.14
CA GLY A 38 16.16 7.76 -4.90
C GLY A 38 14.72 7.58 -4.54
N CYS A 39 14.28 6.37 -4.27
CA CYS A 39 12.90 6.10 -3.93
C CYS A 39 12.80 5.33 -2.63
N ILE A 40 11.67 5.51 -1.96
CA ILE A 40 11.33 4.73 -0.78
C ILE A 40 10.30 3.69 -1.19
N TYR A 41 10.56 2.45 -0.80
CA TYR A 41 9.64 1.35 -1.03
C TYR A 41 9.15 0.83 0.31
N LEU A 42 7.85 0.94 0.54
CA LEU A 42 7.22 0.40 1.75
C LEU A 42 6.36 -0.76 1.34
N THR A 43 6.65 -1.93 1.89
CA THR A 43 5.91 -3.13 1.54
C THR A 43 5.11 -3.61 2.74
N VAL A 44 3.81 -3.80 2.51
CA VAL A 44 2.91 -4.38 3.50
C VAL A 44 2.59 -5.78 3.01
N TYR A 45 3.10 -6.77 3.73
CA TYR A 45 2.87 -8.16 3.39
C TYR A 45 1.89 -8.78 4.37
N ASP A 46 0.92 -9.52 3.85
CA ASP A 46 0.05 -10.31 4.70
C ASP A 46 0.05 -11.75 4.21
N ASN A 47 -0.18 -12.67 5.14
CA ASN A 47 -0.25 -14.09 4.81
C ASN A 47 -1.71 -14.54 4.73
N GLY A 48 -2.57 -13.65 4.22
CA GLY A 48 -3.97 -13.93 4.12
C GLY A 48 -4.31 -14.82 2.95
N ARG A 49 -5.56 -14.70 2.49
CA ARG A 49 -6.05 -15.61 1.45
C ARG A 49 -5.55 -15.29 0.06
N GLY A 50 -4.92 -14.13 -0.11
CA GLY A 50 -4.46 -13.74 -1.44
C GLY A 50 -5.60 -13.32 -2.34
N MET A 51 -5.27 -13.06 -3.60
CA MET A 51 -6.25 -12.61 -4.57
C MET A 51 -5.98 -13.26 -5.91
N GLU A 52 -7.06 -13.59 -6.61
CA GLU A 52 -6.94 -14.04 -7.99
C GLU A 52 -6.56 -12.87 -8.87
N GLN A 53 -5.96 -13.19 -10.01
CA GLN A 53 -5.51 -12.15 -10.93
C GLN A 53 -6.64 -11.22 -11.34
N GLU A 54 -7.83 -11.77 -11.53
CA GLU A 54 -8.96 -10.96 -11.92
C GLU A 54 -9.26 -9.89 -10.88
N VAL A 55 -9.16 -10.23 -9.62
CA VAL A 55 -9.39 -9.27 -8.55
C VAL A 55 -8.28 -8.22 -8.54
N LEU A 56 -7.04 -8.66 -8.74
CA LEU A 56 -5.92 -7.73 -8.77
C LEU A 56 -6.06 -6.71 -9.90
N ASP A 57 -6.54 -7.17 -11.04
CA ASP A 57 -6.65 -6.30 -12.20
C ASP A 57 -7.59 -5.13 -11.95
N HIS A 58 -8.51 -5.27 -11.02
CA HIS A 58 -9.52 -4.26 -10.75
C HIS A 58 -9.41 -3.67 -9.36
N ILE A 59 -8.26 -3.83 -8.72
CA ILE A 59 -8.16 -3.45 -7.31
C ILE A 59 -8.32 -1.95 -7.10
N PHE A 60 -7.98 -1.16 -8.11
CA PHE A 60 -8.10 0.29 -8.00
C PHE A 60 -9.34 0.85 -8.69
N ASP A 61 -10.23 -0.03 -9.16
CA ASP A 61 -11.43 0.45 -9.82
C ASP A 61 -12.37 1.12 -8.82
N ALA A 62 -13.01 2.20 -9.27
CA ALA A 62 -13.89 2.96 -8.39
C ALA A 62 -15.05 2.11 -7.88
N LYS A 63 -15.52 1.18 -8.71
CA LYS A 63 -16.62 0.31 -8.29
C LYS A 63 -16.22 -0.53 -7.09
N ASN A 64 -15.01 -1.08 -7.14
CA ASN A 64 -14.53 -1.86 -6.01
C ASN A 64 -14.28 -0.96 -4.82
N GLY A 65 -14.01 0.30 -5.08
CA GLY A 65 -13.74 1.26 -4.02
C GLY A 65 -14.95 1.60 -3.19
N GLU A 66 -16.12 1.17 -3.62
CA GLU A 66 -17.30 1.37 -2.79
C GLU A 66 -17.22 0.58 -1.51
N GLU A 67 -16.45 -0.48 -1.50
CA GLU A 67 -16.22 -1.18 -0.27
C GLU A 67 -15.28 -0.38 0.59
N LYS A 68 -15.44 -0.56 1.88
CA LYS A 68 -14.82 0.36 2.82
C LYS A 68 -13.32 0.49 2.63
N SER A 69 -12.64 -0.63 2.51
CA SER A 69 -11.19 -0.58 2.41
C SER A 69 -10.74 -0.15 1.03
N GLY A 70 -11.51 -0.53 0.01
CA GLY A 70 -11.13 -0.21 -1.35
C GLY A 70 -11.10 1.27 -1.63
N ILE A 71 -12.02 2.02 -1.01
CA ILE A 71 -12.07 3.45 -1.23
C ILE A 71 -10.77 4.11 -0.81
N GLY A 72 -10.23 3.71 0.34
CA GLY A 72 -9.00 4.29 0.81
C GLY A 72 -7.84 4.06 -0.13
N ILE A 73 -7.75 2.85 -0.67
CA ILE A 73 -6.67 2.51 -1.56
C ILE A 73 -6.76 3.28 -2.87
N CYS A 74 -7.95 3.40 -3.43
CA CYS A 74 -8.14 4.15 -4.65
C CYS A 74 -7.71 5.59 -4.48
N ASN A 75 -8.08 6.20 -3.37
CA ASN A 75 -7.71 7.58 -3.11
C ASN A 75 -6.21 7.75 -2.95
N VAL A 76 -5.57 6.83 -2.26
CA VAL A 76 -4.13 6.90 -2.07
C VAL A 76 -3.43 6.78 -3.42
N GLN A 77 -3.85 5.81 -4.24
CA GLN A 77 -3.23 5.61 -5.54
C GLN A 77 -3.34 6.86 -6.39
N MET A 78 -4.54 7.43 -6.44
CA MET A 78 -4.77 8.61 -7.25
C MET A 78 -3.92 9.78 -6.79
N ARG A 79 -3.85 10.01 -5.48
CA ARG A 79 -3.08 11.11 -4.95
C ARG A 79 -1.60 10.96 -5.21
N LEU A 80 -1.07 9.75 -5.03
CA LEU A 80 0.34 9.54 -5.25
C LEU A 80 0.71 9.80 -6.69
N GLN A 81 -0.12 9.35 -7.62
CA GLN A 81 0.18 9.55 -9.03
C GLN A 81 0.02 10.99 -9.46
N LEU A 82 -0.95 11.70 -8.87
CA LEU A 82 -1.10 13.12 -9.16
C LEU A 82 0.08 13.92 -8.63
N TYR A 83 0.55 13.59 -7.44
CA TYR A 83 1.64 14.32 -6.82
C TYR A 83 2.99 14.02 -7.43
N TYR A 84 3.26 12.76 -7.68
CA TYR A 84 4.63 12.34 -8.02
C TYR A 84 4.79 11.81 -9.43
N GLY A 85 3.70 11.40 -10.07
CA GLY A 85 3.78 10.85 -11.40
C GLY A 85 3.26 9.43 -11.46
N MET A 86 3.01 8.97 -12.68
CA MET A 86 2.36 7.67 -12.88
C MET A 86 3.26 6.51 -12.54
N GLU A 87 4.54 6.74 -12.40
CA GLU A 87 5.46 5.65 -12.05
C GLU A 87 5.48 5.36 -10.57
N TYR A 88 4.80 6.19 -9.77
CA TYR A 88 4.72 6.01 -8.34
C TYR A 88 3.34 5.52 -7.95
N GLY A 89 3.23 5.02 -6.73
CA GLY A 89 1.95 4.54 -6.25
C GLY A 89 2.09 3.21 -5.56
N ILE A 90 1.02 2.42 -5.63
CA ILE A 90 0.95 1.14 -4.95
C ILE A 90 0.98 0.03 -5.98
N PHE A 91 1.82 -0.97 -5.73
CA PHE A 91 1.96 -2.12 -6.61
C PHE A 91 1.65 -3.38 -5.82
N TYR A 92 0.79 -4.21 -6.35
CA TYR A 92 0.33 -5.41 -5.68
C TYR A 92 0.87 -6.66 -6.32
N LYS A 93 1.26 -7.61 -5.48
CA LYS A 93 1.53 -8.98 -5.90
C LYS A 93 0.77 -9.89 -4.96
N SER A 94 0.10 -10.87 -5.50
CA SER A 94 -0.72 -11.73 -4.67
C SER A 94 -0.76 -13.14 -5.24
N ILE A 95 -0.77 -14.11 -4.34
CA ILE A 95 -0.88 -15.51 -4.70
C ILE A 95 -2.05 -16.08 -3.92
N PRO A 96 -3.08 -16.58 -4.62
CA PRO A 96 -4.24 -17.13 -3.91
C PRO A 96 -3.81 -18.22 -2.94
N GLY A 97 -4.34 -18.15 -1.73
CA GLY A 97 -4.01 -19.09 -0.70
C GLY A 97 -2.74 -18.82 0.05
N GLU A 98 -1.93 -17.88 -0.39
CA GLU A 98 -0.66 -17.61 0.26
C GLU A 98 -0.55 -16.22 0.85
N GLY A 99 -1.06 -15.22 0.16
CA GLY A 99 -1.01 -13.89 0.71
C GLY A 99 -0.84 -12.81 -0.34
N THR A 100 -0.62 -11.60 0.15
CA THR A 100 -0.53 -10.41 -0.69
C THR A 100 0.60 -9.53 -0.21
N ALA A 101 1.32 -8.95 -1.15
CA ALA A 101 2.32 -7.92 -0.87
C ALA A 101 1.93 -6.65 -1.59
N ALA A 102 1.75 -5.58 -0.84
CA ALA A 102 1.45 -4.27 -1.40
C ALA A 102 2.66 -3.38 -1.19
N THR A 103 3.25 -2.92 -2.28
CA THR A 103 4.45 -2.09 -2.21
C THR A 103 4.10 -0.66 -2.61
N ILE A 104 4.37 0.28 -1.72
CA ILE A 104 4.18 1.70 -1.97
C ILE A 104 5.51 2.28 -2.41
N LYS A 105 5.54 2.86 -3.60
CA LYS A 105 6.74 3.49 -4.12
C LYS A 105 6.54 4.99 -4.15
N ILE A 106 7.38 5.72 -3.44
CA ILE A 106 7.36 7.18 -3.46
C ILE A 106 8.78 7.68 -3.61
N PRO A 107 8.96 8.89 -4.17
CA PRO A 107 10.30 9.44 -4.28
C PRO A 107 10.79 9.91 -2.92
N PHE A 108 12.09 9.82 -2.70
CA PHE A 108 12.68 10.40 -1.52
C PHE A 108 13.03 11.84 -1.83
N VAL A 109 12.44 12.75 -1.07
CA VAL A 109 12.67 14.16 -1.28
C VAL A 109 13.53 14.67 -0.15
N GLU A 110 14.75 15.03 -0.50
CA GLU A 110 15.71 15.44 0.49
C GLU A 110 15.26 16.66 1.26
N GLU A 111 14.59 17.56 0.57
CA GLU A 111 14.08 18.77 1.23
C GLU A 111 13.10 18.42 2.33
N GLU A 112 12.24 17.46 2.07
CA GLU A 112 11.30 17.03 3.08
C GLU A 112 12.02 16.46 4.30
N ALA A 113 13.06 15.70 4.05
CA ALA A 113 13.83 15.14 5.15
C ALA A 113 14.45 16.23 5.99
N GLN A 114 14.95 17.28 5.34
CA GLN A 114 15.53 18.39 6.05
C GLN A 114 14.50 19.14 6.88
N GLU A 115 13.34 19.36 6.30
CA GLU A 115 12.28 20.03 7.02
C GLU A 115 11.88 19.25 8.26
N THR A 116 11.79 17.94 8.11
CA THR A 116 11.46 17.11 9.24
C THR A 116 12.47 17.26 10.35
N ASN A 117 13.73 17.34 9.99
CA ASN A 117 14.78 17.51 10.97
C ASN A 117 14.69 18.84 11.68
N GLU A 118 14.33 19.87 10.94
CA GLU A 118 14.22 21.19 11.53
C GLU A 118 13.09 21.28 12.54
N ASP A 119 12.04 20.54 12.29
CA ASP A 119 10.90 20.59 13.17
C ASP A 119 11.17 19.96 14.52
N LYS A 120 12.26 19.28 14.65
CA LYS A 120 12.61 18.70 15.92
C LYS A 120 13.39 19.67 16.76
#